data_5a451ff1b5b53e45e5a67f528e21cb37
#
_entry.id   5a451ff1b5b53e45e5a67f528e21cb37
#
_cell.length_a   1.000
_cell.length_b   1.000
_cell.length_c   1.000
_cell.angle_alpha   90.00
_cell.angle_beta   90.00
_cell.angle_gamma   90.00
#
_symmetry.space_group_name_H-M   'P 1'
#
loop_
_entity.id
_entity.type
_entity.pdbx_description
1 polymer ?
#
loop_
_entity_poly.entity_id
_entity_poly.type
_entity_poly.pdbx_seq_one_letter_code
_entity_poly.pdbx_strand_id
1 'polypeptide(L)'
;MKRIQSILLTIGAVALLSAVPTMAQRTRTEVINPQLSRKVRHELVTLPYYGVFDNLAYNINGNTVTLYGQVVRPTTRSSAENRVKRLPGVSRVVNNIKVLPLSGFDDNIRLATYRSIQRTGGLYRYLQGANPSIHIVVDRGHITLEGVVSNSGDKTLANMAARQVPGAFSVTNNLRVEGEGNIG
;
A
#
# COMPACT_ATOMS: atom_id res chain seq x y z
N MET A 1 29.75 -31.13 81.46
CA MET A 1 31.06 -30.50 81.31
C MET A 1 31.30 -30.29 79.78
N LYS A 2 31.83 -29.16 79.39
CA LYS A 2 32.22 -28.66 78.11
C LYS A 2 31.12 -27.92 77.32
N ARG A 3 31.22 -26.58 77.39
CA ARG A 3 30.54 -25.58 76.64
C ARG A 3 31.15 -25.57 75.22
N ILE A 4 30.29 -25.52 74.21
CA ILE A 4 30.68 -25.22 72.86
C ILE A 4 29.98 -23.92 72.47
N GLN A 5 30.78 -22.88 72.20
CA GLN A 5 30.32 -21.57 71.80
C GLN A 5 29.98 -21.59 70.32
N SER A 6 28.80 -21.11 69.99
CA SER A 6 28.37 -20.91 68.63
C SER A 6 28.86 -19.57 68.11
N ILE A 7 29.69 -19.58 67.06
CA ILE A 7 30.12 -18.39 66.32
C ILE A 7 29.08 -18.13 65.23
N LEU A 8 28.36 -17.03 65.36
CA LEU A 8 27.48 -16.49 64.31
C LEU A 8 28.31 -15.77 63.27
N LEU A 9 28.38 -16.35 62.10
CA LEU A 9 28.98 -15.73 60.92
C LEU A 9 27.90 -14.99 60.14
N THR A 10 27.85 -13.67 60.21
CA THR A 10 26.98 -12.80 59.44
C THR A 10 27.59 -12.60 58.06
N ILE A 11 26.99 -13.22 57.05
CA ILE A 11 27.33 -12.99 55.64
C ILE A 11 26.48 -11.80 55.14
N GLY A 12 27.15 -10.66 54.94
CA GLY A 12 26.54 -9.49 54.30
C GLY A 12 26.41 -9.72 52.81
N ALA A 13 25.18 -9.80 52.32
CA ALA A 13 24.88 -9.85 50.90
C ALA A 13 24.94 -8.41 50.34
N VAL A 14 25.99 -8.11 49.58
CA VAL A 14 26.08 -6.88 48.78
C VAL A 14 25.28 -7.11 47.49
N ALA A 15 24.06 -6.55 47.40
CA ALA A 15 23.27 -6.52 46.20
C ALA A 15 23.84 -5.47 45.25
N LEU A 16 24.59 -5.90 44.25
CA LEU A 16 24.96 -5.09 43.08
C LEU A 16 23.73 -4.88 42.23
N LEU A 17 23.06 -3.72 42.34
CA LEU A 17 22.08 -3.27 41.34
C LEU A 17 22.81 -2.92 40.04
N SER A 18 22.83 -3.85 39.11
CA SER A 18 23.20 -3.57 37.73
C SER A 18 22.06 -2.77 37.04
N ALA A 19 22.26 -1.46 36.95
CA ALA A 19 21.40 -0.59 36.15
C ALA A 19 21.58 -0.98 34.68
N VAL A 20 20.63 -1.72 34.10
CA VAL A 20 20.56 -1.98 32.68
C VAL A 20 20.09 -0.68 32.03
N PRO A 21 20.89 -0.07 31.12
CA PRO A 21 20.39 1.10 30.39
C PRO A 21 19.23 0.64 29.52
N THR A 22 18.02 1.00 29.88
CA THR A 22 16.84 0.87 29.02
C THR A 22 17.10 1.76 27.81
N MET A 23 17.55 1.15 26.71
CA MET A 23 17.53 1.79 25.39
C MET A 23 16.08 2.07 25.06
N ALA A 24 15.62 3.28 25.39
CA ALA A 24 14.36 3.80 24.89
C ALA A 24 14.44 3.74 23.37
N GLN A 25 13.81 2.74 22.78
CA GLN A 25 13.53 2.71 21.34
C GLN A 25 12.72 3.97 21.06
N ARG A 26 13.41 5.01 20.59
CA ARG A 26 12.76 6.14 19.95
C ARG A 26 12.03 5.56 18.75
N THR A 27 10.76 5.29 18.89
CA THR A 27 9.82 5.16 17.78
C THR A 27 9.96 6.47 16.99
N ARG A 28 10.73 6.40 15.91
CA ARG A 28 10.90 7.50 14.98
C ARG A 28 9.52 7.69 14.36
N THR A 29 8.72 8.56 14.96
CA THR A 29 7.46 9.00 14.36
C THR A 29 7.83 9.54 12.98
N GLU A 30 7.47 8.79 11.96
CA GLU A 30 7.75 9.11 10.57
C GLU A 30 7.00 10.42 10.27
N VAL A 31 7.72 11.53 10.27
CA VAL A 31 7.15 12.85 9.98
C VAL A 31 6.84 12.87 8.49
N ILE A 32 5.64 12.39 8.15
CA ILE A 32 5.13 12.49 6.79
C ILE A 32 4.98 13.98 6.50
N ASN A 33 5.76 14.50 5.56
CA ASN A 33 5.59 15.87 5.07
C ASN A 33 4.32 15.93 4.19
N PRO A 34 3.20 16.52 4.68
CA PRO A 34 1.93 16.49 3.96
C PRO A 34 1.98 17.24 2.61
N GLN A 35 2.89 18.21 2.50
CA GLN A 35 3.08 18.97 1.25
C GLN A 35 3.78 18.11 0.21
N LEU A 36 4.83 17.39 0.60
CA LEU A 36 5.53 16.46 -0.28
C LEU A 36 4.60 15.33 -0.73
N SER A 37 3.82 14.77 0.19
CA SER A 37 2.83 13.73 -0.12
C SER A 37 1.83 14.18 -1.17
N ARG A 38 1.27 15.40 -1.05
CA ARG A 38 0.36 15.96 -2.05
C ARG A 38 1.02 16.14 -3.42
N LYS A 39 2.28 16.61 -3.45
CA LYS A 39 3.03 16.78 -4.70
C LYS A 39 3.31 15.44 -5.37
N VAL A 40 3.77 14.44 -4.61
CA VAL A 40 4.00 13.07 -5.14
C VAL A 40 2.71 12.50 -5.71
N ARG A 41 1.61 12.58 -4.96
CA ARG A 41 0.30 12.12 -5.45
C ARG A 41 -0.09 12.82 -6.74
N HIS A 42 0.03 14.15 -6.81
CA HIS A 42 -0.31 14.92 -8.01
C HIS A 42 0.47 14.44 -9.23
N GLU A 43 1.78 14.26 -9.10
CA GLU A 43 2.61 13.79 -10.20
C GLU A 43 2.25 12.38 -10.67
N LEU A 44 1.86 11.49 -9.76
CA LEU A 44 1.48 10.13 -10.11
C LEU A 44 0.11 10.06 -10.81
N VAL A 45 -0.90 10.79 -10.32
CA VAL A 45 -2.24 10.76 -10.91
C VAL A 45 -2.37 11.54 -12.21
N THR A 46 -1.40 12.41 -12.52
CA THR A 46 -1.34 13.19 -13.76
C THR A 46 -0.38 12.60 -14.79
N LEU A 47 0.10 11.38 -14.58
CA LEU A 47 0.97 10.70 -15.55
C LEU A 47 0.25 10.44 -16.87
N PRO A 48 0.91 10.67 -18.02
CA PRO A 48 0.39 10.22 -19.30
C PRO A 48 0.15 8.71 -19.26
N TYR A 49 -0.98 8.28 -19.78
CA TYR A 49 -1.38 6.87 -19.87
C TYR A 49 -1.66 6.15 -18.52
N TYR A 50 -1.63 6.86 -17.38
CA TYR A 50 -2.13 6.31 -16.14
C TYR A 50 -3.65 6.17 -16.21
N GLY A 51 -4.17 5.00 -15.90
CA GLY A 51 -5.59 4.73 -16.08
C GLY A 51 -6.13 3.63 -15.18
N VAL A 52 -7.31 3.17 -15.50
CA VAL A 52 -8.07 2.18 -14.73
C VAL A 52 -7.34 0.83 -14.58
N PHE A 53 -6.42 0.50 -15.49
CA PHE A 53 -5.66 -0.76 -15.47
C PHE A 53 -4.28 -0.65 -14.81
N ASP A 54 -3.97 0.51 -14.26
CA ASP A 54 -2.75 0.76 -13.49
C ASP A 54 -3.11 1.01 -12.03
N ASN A 55 -2.25 0.61 -11.10
CA ASN A 55 -2.35 0.97 -9.70
C ASN A 55 -1.00 1.49 -9.22
N LEU A 56 -0.95 2.71 -8.69
CA LEU A 56 0.26 3.32 -8.16
C LEU A 56 0.06 3.72 -6.71
N ALA A 57 1.04 3.36 -5.90
CA ALA A 57 1.12 3.72 -4.49
C ALA A 57 2.53 4.23 -4.17
N TYR A 58 2.68 4.94 -3.06
CA TYR A 58 3.98 5.42 -2.59
C TYR A 58 4.04 5.44 -1.07
N ASN A 59 5.27 5.38 -0.57
CA ASN A 59 5.62 5.68 0.82
C ASN A 59 6.73 6.73 0.83
N ILE A 60 6.70 7.61 1.84
CA ILE A 60 7.70 8.67 2.03
C ILE A 60 8.36 8.45 3.38
N ASN A 61 9.69 8.27 3.37
CA ASN A 61 10.50 8.20 4.57
C ASN A 61 11.57 9.32 4.50
N GLY A 62 11.35 10.40 5.27
CA GLY A 62 12.14 11.61 5.15
C GLY A 62 12.11 12.18 3.73
N ASN A 63 13.26 12.20 3.04
CA ASN A 63 13.41 12.66 1.67
C ASN A 63 13.47 11.51 0.63
N THR A 64 13.22 10.27 1.06
CA THR A 64 13.18 9.09 0.20
C THR A 64 11.74 8.74 -0.12
N VAL A 65 11.40 8.65 -1.41
CA VAL A 65 10.10 8.21 -1.90
C VAL A 65 10.25 6.81 -2.49
N THR A 66 9.47 5.86 -1.98
CA THR A 66 9.38 4.51 -2.53
C THR A 66 8.07 4.38 -3.29
N LEU A 67 8.16 4.03 -4.57
CA LEU A 67 7.02 3.82 -5.46
C LEU A 67 6.68 2.34 -5.54
N TYR A 68 5.40 2.02 -5.52
CA TYR A 68 4.87 0.65 -5.59
C TYR A 68 3.71 0.57 -6.57
N GLY A 69 3.26 -0.65 -6.80
CA GLY A 69 2.07 -0.96 -7.57
C GLY A 69 2.38 -1.65 -8.87
N GLN A 70 1.39 -1.68 -9.76
CA GLN A 70 1.45 -2.38 -11.02
C GLN A 70 0.99 -1.45 -12.15
N VAL A 71 1.67 -1.52 -13.28
CA VAL A 71 1.33 -0.75 -14.48
C VAL A 71 1.38 -1.63 -15.72
N VAL A 72 0.53 -1.34 -16.69
CA VAL A 72 0.51 -2.06 -17.95
C VAL A 72 1.70 -1.66 -18.84
N ARG A 73 2.13 -0.40 -18.75
CA ARG A 73 3.15 0.16 -19.64
C ARG A 73 4.48 0.40 -18.94
N PRO A 74 5.62 -0.05 -19.50
CA PRO A 74 6.94 0.28 -18.97
C PRO A 74 7.21 1.79 -18.88
N THR A 75 6.65 2.56 -19.84
CA THR A 75 6.76 4.01 -19.87
C THR A 75 6.10 4.69 -18.67
N THR A 76 4.98 4.17 -18.17
CA THR A 76 4.32 4.68 -16.94
C THR A 76 5.24 4.53 -15.73
N ARG A 77 5.91 3.38 -15.58
CA ARG A 77 6.89 3.13 -14.51
C ARG A 77 8.04 4.13 -14.56
N SER A 78 8.65 4.33 -15.74
CA SER A 78 9.77 5.24 -15.90
C SER A 78 9.37 6.71 -15.70
N SER A 79 8.18 7.09 -16.19
CA SER A 79 7.64 8.44 -16.02
C SER A 79 7.33 8.75 -14.57
N ALA A 80 6.79 7.79 -13.81
CA ALA A 80 6.53 7.93 -12.38
C ALA A 80 7.83 8.26 -11.62
N GLU A 81 8.89 7.48 -11.84
CA GLU A 81 10.18 7.72 -11.21
C GLU A 81 10.74 9.09 -11.59
N ASN A 82 10.77 9.42 -12.88
CA ASN A 82 11.35 10.65 -13.38
C ASN A 82 10.62 11.90 -12.88
N ARG A 83 9.30 11.85 -12.76
CA ARG A 83 8.53 12.99 -12.24
C ARG A 83 8.74 13.17 -10.75
N VAL A 84 8.66 12.10 -9.97
CA VAL A 84 8.87 12.16 -8.51
C VAL A 84 10.29 12.58 -8.16
N LYS A 85 11.30 12.13 -8.91
CA LYS A 85 12.70 12.50 -8.70
C LYS A 85 12.97 14.00 -8.86
N ARG A 86 12.16 14.71 -9.65
CA ARG A 86 12.30 16.17 -9.88
C ARG A 86 11.62 17.03 -8.81
N LEU A 87 10.88 16.42 -7.89
CA LEU A 87 10.17 17.18 -6.87
C LEU A 87 11.13 17.77 -5.84
N PRO A 88 10.98 19.05 -5.50
CA PRO A 88 11.73 19.63 -4.41
C PRO A 88 11.44 18.92 -3.09
N GLY A 89 12.52 18.53 -2.38
CA GLY A 89 12.44 17.77 -1.14
C GLY A 89 12.59 16.26 -1.32
N VAL A 90 12.70 15.75 -2.55
CA VAL A 90 13.04 14.35 -2.84
C VAL A 90 14.53 14.22 -3.09
N SER A 91 15.22 13.45 -2.26
CA SER A 91 16.66 13.14 -2.44
C SER A 91 16.88 11.79 -3.11
N ARG A 92 15.94 10.85 -2.93
CA ARG A 92 16.03 9.49 -3.48
C ARG A 92 14.65 8.95 -3.86
N VAL A 93 14.60 8.24 -4.98
CA VAL A 93 13.42 7.47 -5.39
C VAL A 93 13.81 5.98 -5.47
N VAL A 94 13.03 5.13 -4.83
CA VAL A 94 13.11 3.67 -4.97
C VAL A 94 11.90 3.22 -5.77
N ASN A 95 12.13 2.66 -6.96
CA ASN A 95 11.05 2.30 -7.87
C ASN A 95 10.77 0.79 -7.86
N ASN A 96 9.80 0.39 -7.05
CA ASN A 96 9.32 -0.99 -6.94
C ASN A 96 8.03 -1.23 -7.74
N ILE A 97 7.71 -0.37 -8.72
CA ILE A 97 6.57 -0.56 -9.60
C ILE A 97 6.81 -1.78 -10.50
N LYS A 98 5.88 -2.72 -10.49
CA LYS A 98 5.89 -3.89 -11.37
C LYS A 98 5.25 -3.53 -12.71
N VAL A 99 5.91 -3.87 -13.81
CA VAL A 99 5.29 -3.84 -15.14
C VAL A 99 4.62 -5.20 -15.37
N LEU A 100 3.33 -5.17 -15.70
CA LEU A 100 2.56 -6.37 -15.97
C LEU A 100 3.01 -6.98 -17.30
N PRO A 101 3.01 -8.33 -17.43
CA PRO A 101 3.34 -9.00 -18.67
C PRO A 101 2.38 -8.59 -19.79
N LEU A 102 2.89 -8.52 -21.03
CA LEU A 102 2.05 -8.41 -22.20
C LEU A 102 1.32 -9.75 -22.40
N SER A 103 0.00 -9.72 -22.33
CA SER A 103 -0.84 -10.91 -22.42
C SER A 103 -2.21 -10.53 -22.97
N GLY A 104 -2.53 -11.00 -24.18
CA GLY A 104 -3.87 -10.83 -24.77
C GLY A 104 -4.98 -11.49 -23.93
N PHE A 105 -4.64 -12.58 -23.22
CA PHE A 105 -5.56 -13.22 -22.27
C PHE A 105 -5.89 -12.29 -21.10
N ASP A 106 -4.88 -11.68 -20.47
CA ASP A 106 -5.10 -10.73 -19.38
C ASP A 106 -5.80 -9.46 -19.86
N ASP A 107 -5.52 -8.99 -21.09
CA ASP A 107 -6.20 -7.83 -21.66
C ASP A 107 -7.70 -8.10 -21.87
N ASN A 108 -8.06 -9.30 -22.30
CA ASN A 108 -9.48 -9.69 -22.41
C ASN A 108 -10.16 -9.70 -21.04
N ILE A 109 -9.49 -10.23 -20.00
CA ILE A 109 -10.01 -10.21 -18.62
C ILE A 109 -10.13 -8.78 -18.10
N ARG A 110 -9.15 -7.90 -18.33
CA ARG A 110 -9.21 -6.47 -17.95
C ARG A 110 -10.45 -5.80 -18.53
N LEU A 111 -10.65 -5.96 -19.84
CA LEU A 111 -11.80 -5.36 -20.53
C LEU A 111 -13.13 -5.98 -20.10
N ALA A 112 -13.20 -7.28 -19.89
CA ALA A 112 -14.40 -7.95 -19.41
C ALA A 112 -14.73 -7.49 -17.98
N THR A 113 -13.73 -7.37 -17.09
CA THR A 113 -13.91 -6.87 -15.71
C THR A 113 -14.40 -5.43 -15.71
N TYR A 114 -13.78 -4.56 -16.53
CA TYR A 114 -14.20 -3.18 -16.69
C TYR A 114 -15.69 -3.09 -17.09
N ARG A 115 -16.09 -3.84 -18.12
CA ARG A 115 -17.48 -3.86 -18.61
C ARG A 115 -18.45 -4.42 -17.58
N SER A 116 -18.05 -5.45 -16.85
CA SER A 116 -18.86 -6.05 -15.79
C SER A 116 -19.14 -5.04 -14.67
N ILE A 117 -18.09 -4.40 -14.16
CA ILE A 117 -18.23 -3.37 -13.11
C ILE A 117 -19.04 -2.17 -13.63
N GLN A 118 -18.76 -1.71 -14.84
CA GLN A 118 -19.45 -0.56 -15.46
C GLN A 118 -20.97 -0.75 -15.55
N ARG A 119 -21.43 -1.98 -15.77
CA ARG A 119 -22.86 -2.32 -15.92
C ARG A 119 -23.54 -2.61 -14.57
N THR A 120 -22.79 -2.72 -13.50
CA THR A 120 -23.30 -3.15 -12.20
C THR A 120 -23.65 -1.96 -11.32
N GLY A 121 -24.91 -1.84 -10.93
CA GLY A 121 -25.38 -1.06 -9.77
C GLY A 121 -24.86 0.39 -9.62
N GLY A 122 -24.63 1.11 -10.73
CA GLY A 122 -24.13 2.49 -10.65
C GLY A 122 -22.63 2.61 -10.37
N LEU A 123 -21.88 1.48 -10.40
CA LEU A 123 -20.42 1.47 -10.18
C LEU A 123 -19.62 2.17 -11.29
N TYR A 124 -20.25 2.46 -12.44
CA TYR A 124 -19.61 3.20 -13.55
C TYR A 124 -18.95 4.50 -13.10
N ARG A 125 -19.50 5.17 -12.07
CA ARG A 125 -18.97 6.43 -11.53
C ARG A 125 -17.53 6.30 -11.00
N TYR A 126 -17.13 5.12 -10.53
CA TYR A 126 -15.79 4.86 -10.04
C TYR A 126 -14.76 4.57 -11.14
N LEU A 127 -15.23 4.32 -12.37
CA LEU A 127 -14.39 3.99 -13.52
C LEU A 127 -14.20 5.20 -14.46
N GLN A 128 -14.91 6.30 -14.23
CA GLN A 128 -14.90 7.48 -15.10
C GLN A 128 -13.84 8.51 -14.72
N GLY A 129 -13.50 9.35 -15.70
CA GLY A 129 -12.58 10.48 -15.53
C GLY A 129 -11.11 10.11 -15.74
N ALA A 130 -10.27 11.11 -15.61
CA ALA A 130 -8.83 10.97 -15.79
C ALA A 130 -8.15 10.20 -14.65
N ASN A 131 -8.81 10.09 -13.49
CA ASN A 131 -8.32 9.40 -12.31
C ASN A 131 -9.46 8.57 -11.70
N PRO A 132 -9.68 7.34 -12.20
CA PRO A 132 -10.70 6.43 -11.67
C PRO A 132 -10.42 6.11 -10.20
N SER A 133 -11.48 5.92 -9.41
CA SER A 133 -11.31 5.51 -8.00
C SER A 133 -11.25 3.99 -7.81
N ILE A 134 -11.66 3.21 -8.82
CA ILE A 134 -11.42 1.76 -8.88
C ILE A 134 -10.38 1.50 -9.95
N HIS A 135 -9.36 0.75 -9.59
CA HIS A 135 -8.33 0.24 -10.49
C HIS A 135 -8.45 -1.28 -10.62
N ILE A 136 -8.26 -1.79 -11.83
CA ILE A 136 -8.41 -3.20 -12.20
C ILE A 136 -7.05 -3.72 -12.64
N VAL A 137 -6.37 -4.42 -11.76
CA VAL A 137 -5.09 -5.06 -12.07
C VAL A 137 -5.34 -6.51 -12.42
N VAL A 138 -4.80 -6.97 -13.56
CA VAL A 138 -4.86 -8.39 -13.95
C VAL A 138 -3.45 -8.87 -14.25
N ASP A 139 -3.05 -9.93 -13.57
CA ASP A 139 -1.74 -10.58 -13.72
C ASP A 139 -1.95 -12.09 -13.82
N ARG A 140 -1.68 -12.68 -14.97
CA ARG A 140 -1.83 -14.11 -15.26
C ARG A 140 -3.20 -14.68 -14.89
N GLY A 141 -4.25 -13.96 -15.27
CA GLY A 141 -5.63 -14.35 -15.02
C GLY A 141 -6.16 -14.07 -13.60
N HIS A 142 -5.35 -13.48 -12.73
CA HIS A 142 -5.75 -13.08 -11.38
C HIS A 142 -6.16 -11.62 -11.37
N ILE A 143 -7.39 -11.34 -10.99
CA ILE A 143 -7.94 -9.98 -10.88
C ILE A 143 -7.66 -9.46 -9.47
N THR A 144 -7.14 -8.23 -9.38
CA THR A 144 -7.07 -7.47 -8.14
C THR A 144 -7.79 -6.13 -8.35
N LEU A 145 -8.79 -5.86 -7.51
CA LEU A 145 -9.46 -4.57 -7.45
C LEU A 145 -8.80 -3.71 -6.38
N GLU A 146 -8.35 -2.53 -6.76
CA GLU A 146 -7.68 -1.57 -5.89
C GLU A 146 -8.43 -0.24 -5.88
N GLY A 147 -8.28 0.55 -4.83
CA GLY A 147 -8.84 1.89 -4.79
C GLY A 147 -9.82 2.14 -3.65
N VAL A 148 -10.75 3.09 -3.88
CA VAL A 148 -11.68 3.56 -2.84
C VAL A 148 -13.10 3.64 -3.41
N VAL A 149 -14.06 3.18 -2.62
CA VAL A 149 -15.50 3.27 -2.90
C VAL A 149 -16.23 3.93 -1.73
N SER A 150 -17.41 4.48 -1.99
CA SER A 150 -18.14 5.27 -0.99
C SER A 150 -18.74 4.44 0.15
N ASN A 151 -19.02 3.15 -0.08
CA ASN A 151 -19.64 2.28 0.92
C ASN A 151 -19.32 0.80 0.71
N SER A 152 -19.60 -0.01 1.73
CA SER A 152 -19.38 -1.46 1.72
C SER A 152 -20.24 -2.23 0.71
N GLY A 153 -21.44 -1.72 0.40
CA GLY A 153 -22.30 -2.26 -0.64
C GLY A 153 -21.65 -2.21 -2.02
N ASP A 154 -21.08 -1.06 -2.38
CA ASP A 154 -20.35 -0.88 -3.64
C ASP A 154 -19.11 -1.76 -3.72
N LYS A 155 -18.36 -1.90 -2.60
CA LYS A 155 -17.25 -2.83 -2.50
C LYS A 155 -17.68 -4.28 -2.78
N THR A 156 -18.81 -4.69 -2.21
CA THR A 156 -19.36 -6.02 -2.41
C THR A 156 -19.84 -6.22 -3.85
N LEU A 157 -20.56 -5.25 -4.42
CA LEU A 157 -21.03 -5.29 -5.81
C LEU A 157 -19.87 -5.36 -6.81
N ALA A 158 -18.79 -4.59 -6.60
CA ALA A 158 -17.61 -4.64 -7.44
C ALA A 158 -16.94 -6.02 -7.41
N ASN A 159 -16.86 -6.64 -6.21
CA ASN A 159 -16.34 -7.99 -6.08
C ASN A 159 -17.20 -9.03 -6.82
N MET A 160 -18.52 -8.94 -6.68
CA MET A 160 -19.46 -9.84 -7.37
C MET A 160 -19.33 -9.69 -8.89
N ALA A 161 -19.26 -8.45 -9.38
CA ALA A 161 -19.09 -8.17 -10.80
C ALA A 161 -17.78 -8.76 -11.36
N ALA A 162 -16.67 -8.63 -10.62
CA ALA A 162 -15.38 -9.17 -11.03
C ALA A 162 -15.38 -10.72 -11.02
N ARG A 163 -16.03 -11.35 -10.05
CA ARG A 163 -16.14 -12.83 -9.96
C ARG A 163 -16.93 -13.48 -11.10
N GLN A 164 -17.77 -12.74 -11.78
CA GLN A 164 -18.55 -13.23 -12.92
C GLN A 164 -17.77 -13.21 -14.24
N VAL A 165 -16.54 -12.71 -14.24
CA VAL A 165 -15.74 -12.57 -15.46
C VAL A 165 -15.19 -13.93 -15.90
N PRO A 166 -15.57 -14.41 -17.12
CA PRO A 166 -15.04 -15.67 -17.64
C PRO A 166 -13.52 -15.61 -17.84
N GLY A 167 -12.86 -16.71 -17.52
CA GLY A 167 -11.40 -16.84 -17.67
C GLY A 167 -10.58 -16.29 -16.52
N ALA A 168 -11.19 -15.58 -15.56
CA ALA A 168 -10.51 -15.17 -14.34
C ALA A 168 -10.28 -16.37 -13.40
N PHE A 169 -9.05 -16.53 -12.92
CA PHE A 169 -8.70 -17.63 -12.01
C PHE A 169 -9.02 -17.28 -10.55
N SER A 170 -8.88 -16.02 -10.18
CA SER A 170 -9.24 -15.54 -8.86
C SER A 170 -9.54 -14.04 -8.86
N VAL A 171 -10.23 -13.57 -7.82
CA VAL A 171 -10.49 -12.16 -7.57
C VAL A 171 -10.06 -11.82 -6.14
N THR A 172 -9.16 -10.85 -6.02
CA THR A 172 -8.76 -10.20 -4.77
C THR A 172 -9.38 -8.81 -4.72
N ASN A 173 -10.13 -8.51 -3.66
CA ASN A 173 -10.80 -7.22 -3.51
C ASN A 173 -10.15 -6.40 -2.40
N ASN A 174 -9.23 -5.51 -2.77
CA ASN A 174 -8.53 -4.58 -1.88
C ASN A 174 -9.19 -3.19 -1.86
N LEU A 175 -10.41 -3.06 -2.36
CA LEU A 175 -11.14 -1.80 -2.27
C LEU A 175 -11.34 -1.40 -0.81
N ARG A 176 -11.04 -0.13 -0.52
CA ARG A 176 -11.29 0.48 0.79
C ARG A 176 -12.60 1.27 0.74
N VAL A 177 -13.31 1.32 1.83
CA VAL A 177 -14.48 2.18 1.96
C VAL A 177 -14.04 3.55 2.46
N GLU A 178 -14.61 4.61 1.87
CA GLU A 178 -14.33 5.99 2.27
C GLU A 178 -14.71 6.18 3.75
N GLY A 179 -13.77 6.70 4.55
CA GLY A 179 -13.95 6.88 5.99
C GLY A 179 -13.57 5.69 6.89
N GLU A 180 -13.40 4.46 6.38
CA GLU A 180 -12.98 3.30 7.19
C GLU A 180 -11.49 3.30 7.59
N GLY A 181 -10.72 4.31 7.22
CA GLY A 181 -9.27 4.39 7.51
C GLY A 181 -8.87 5.42 8.55
N ASN A 182 -9.82 6.09 9.22
CA ASN A 182 -9.52 7.21 10.10
C ASN A 182 -9.88 6.96 11.58
N ILE A 183 -9.88 5.69 12.01
CA ILE A 183 -10.06 5.33 13.44
C ILE A 183 -8.74 4.70 13.90
N GLY A 184 -7.84 5.54 14.41
CA GLY A 184 -6.60 5.13 15.04
C GLY A 184 -5.76 6.32 15.39
#